data_bc405b11aa788d794e842d118c03a765
#
_entry.id   bc405b11aa788d794e842d118c03a765
#
_cell.length_a   1.000
_cell.length_b   1.000
_cell.length_c   1.000
_cell.angle_alpha   90.00
_cell.angle_beta   90.00
_cell.angle_gamma   90.00
#
_symmetry.space_group_name_H-M   'P 1'
#
loop_
_entity.id
_entity.type
_entity.pdbx_description
1 polymer ?
#
loop_
_entity_poly.entity_id
_entity_poly.type
_entity_poly.pdbx_seq_one_letter_code
_entity_poly.pdbx_strand_id
1 'polypeptide(L)'
;MKNWIKIDQPNIDEVNSLQMDLKIPHFICSLLLQRDINSLDKAKLFFRPELDSLHDPYLMKDMKKAIVRINNALGEKIMILGDYDVDGTTSTSMLFTYFSHRNYDLLYYIPDRYKEGYGVSLESIDYAKDNNISLIITVDCGIKA
;
A
#
# COMPACT_ATOMS: atom_id res chain seq x y z
N MET A 1 -28.15 4.66 12.93
CA MET A 1 -27.46 4.22 14.17
C MET A 1 -26.34 3.27 13.78
N LYS A 2 -25.14 3.42 14.36
CA LYS A 2 -24.06 2.46 14.17
C LYS A 2 -24.29 1.31 15.15
N ASN A 3 -24.41 0.07 14.66
CA ASN A 3 -24.53 -1.11 15.50
C ASN A 3 -23.12 -1.64 15.83
N TRP A 4 -22.86 -1.86 17.11
CA TRP A 4 -21.65 -2.53 17.57
C TRP A 4 -21.86 -4.03 17.46
N ILE A 5 -20.95 -4.72 16.74
CA ILE A 5 -20.93 -6.17 16.64
C ILE A 5 -19.70 -6.66 17.42
N LYS A 6 -19.93 -7.52 18.41
CA LYS A 6 -18.86 -8.17 19.16
C LYS A 6 -18.32 -9.32 18.31
N ILE A 7 -17.01 -9.38 18.13
CA ILE A 7 -16.33 -10.52 17.49
C ILE A 7 -16.43 -11.73 18.42
N ASP A 8 -16.69 -12.91 17.85
CA ASP A 8 -16.75 -14.17 18.59
C ASP A 8 -15.42 -14.43 19.30
N GLN A 9 -15.53 -14.98 20.52
CA GLN A 9 -14.35 -15.36 21.27
C GLN A 9 -13.77 -16.65 20.68
N PRO A 10 -12.43 -16.74 20.52
CA PRO A 10 -11.79 -17.98 20.11
C PRO A 10 -12.00 -19.11 21.12
N ASN A 11 -11.82 -20.35 20.67
CA ASN A 11 -11.88 -21.51 21.53
C ASN A 11 -10.83 -21.40 22.65
N ILE A 12 -11.26 -21.61 23.91
CA ILE A 12 -10.40 -21.48 25.09
C ILE A 12 -9.20 -22.43 25.04
N ASP A 13 -9.38 -23.64 24.50
CA ASP A 13 -8.32 -24.66 24.43
C ASP A 13 -7.25 -24.22 23.41
N GLU A 14 -7.66 -23.61 22.30
CA GLU A 14 -6.72 -23.03 21.32
C GLU A 14 -5.95 -21.85 21.92
N VAL A 15 -6.61 -20.99 22.71
CA VAL A 15 -5.96 -19.88 23.40
C VAL A 15 -4.93 -20.39 24.39
N ASN A 16 -5.28 -21.40 25.19
CA ASN A 16 -4.38 -22.01 26.16
C ASN A 16 -3.18 -22.69 25.50
N SER A 17 -3.40 -23.41 24.40
CA SER A 17 -2.33 -24.02 23.60
C SER A 17 -1.37 -22.96 23.08
N LEU A 18 -1.88 -21.91 22.44
CA LEU A 18 -1.06 -20.84 21.90
C LEU A 18 -0.31 -20.08 23.00
N GLN A 19 -0.91 -19.92 24.18
CA GLN A 19 -0.27 -19.33 25.35
C GLN A 19 0.92 -20.15 25.83
N MET A 20 0.81 -21.48 25.87
CA MET A 20 1.91 -22.36 26.25
C MET A 20 3.08 -22.23 25.27
N ASP A 21 2.80 -22.16 23.97
CA ASP A 21 3.81 -22.06 22.92
C ASP A 21 4.51 -20.70 22.89
N LEU A 22 3.75 -19.62 23.02
CA LEU A 22 4.27 -18.25 22.87
C LEU A 22 4.74 -17.62 24.19
N LYS A 23 4.27 -18.13 25.34
CA LYS A 23 4.54 -17.58 26.69
C LYS A 23 4.15 -16.09 26.85
N ILE A 24 3.06 -15.69 26.22
CA ILE A 24 2.52 -14.33 26.24
C ILE A 24 1.13 -14.32 26.92
N PRO A 25 0.62 -13.13 27.32
CA PRO A 25 -0.67 -13.04 28.00
C PRO A 25 -1.84 -13.63 27.18
N HIS A 26 -2.77 -14.29 27.87
CA HIS A 26 -3.94 -14.94 27.32
C HIS A 26 -4.76 -14.04 26.36
N PHE A 27 -4.97 -12.77 26.72
CA PHE A 27 -5.73 -11.84 25.86
C PHE A 27 -5.02 -11.54 24.55
N ILE A 28 -3.69 -11.55 24.52
CA ILE A 28 -2.91 -11.41 23.27
C ILE A 28 -3.11 -12.64 22.40
N CYS A 29 -3.08 -13.86 22.99
CA CYS A 29 -3.35 -15.09 22.25
C CYS A 29 -4.76 -15.07 21.62
N SER A 30 -5.76 -14.60 22.36
CA SER A 30 -7.11 -14.43 21.83
C SER A 30 -7.18 -13.48 20.65
N LEU A 31 -6.47 -12.34 20.70
CA LEU A 31 -6.39 -11.38 19.60
C LEU A 31 -5.65 -11.93 18.38
N LEU A 32 -4.64 -12.76 18.59
CA LEU A 32 -3.90 -13.43 17.51
C LEU A 32 -4.80 -14.46 16.80
N LEU A 33 -5.52 -15.29 17.57
CA LEU A 33 -6.45 -16.28 17.00
C LEU A 33 -7.58 -15.62 16.20
N GLN A 34 -8.11 -14.48 16.66
CA GLN A 34 -9.08 -13.69 15.88
C GLN A 34 -8.55 -13.15 14.54
N ARG A 35 -7.24 -13.27 14.30
CA ARG A 35 -6.52 -12.89 13.08
C ARG A 35 -5.92 -14.08 12.34
N ASP A 36 -6.41 -15.29 12.64
CA ASP A 36 -5.91 -16.54 12.06
C ASP A 36 -4.43 -16.84 12.35
N ILE A 37 -3.84 -16.19 13.37
CA ILE A 37 -2.48 -16.45 13.85
C ILE A 37 -2.56 -17.50 14.94
N ASN A 38 -2.59 -18.77 14.53
CA ASN A 38 -2.88 -19.91 15.37
C ASN A 38 -1.69 -20.86 15.58
N SER A 39 -0.48 -20.43 15.27
CA SER A 39 0.73 -21.23 15.47
C SER A 39 1.95 -20.36 15.81
N LEU A 40 2.96 -21.00 16.43
CA LEU A 40 4.24 -20.34 16.73
C LEU A 40 4.89 -19.72 15.48
N ASP A 41 4.84 -20.41 14.34
CA ASP A 41 5.48 -19.92 13.13
C ASP A 41 4.75 -18.71 12.53
N LYS A 42 3.42 -18.74 12.52
CA LYS A 42 2.63 -17.57 12.14
C LYS A 42 2.86 -16.38 13.07
N ALA A 43 2.97 -16.65 14.38
CA ALA A 43 3.25 -15.60 15.36
C ALA A 43 4.67 -15.01 15.17
N LYS A 44 5.68 -15.84 14.90
CA LYS A 44 7.02 -15.36 14.58
C LYS A 44 7.02 -14.45 13.35
N LEU A 45 6.37 -14.87 12.28
CA LEU A 45 6.25 -14.08 11.04
C LEU A 45 5.53 -12.75 11.29
N PHE A 46 4.48 -12.75 12.10
CA PHE A 46 3.72 -11.55 12.44
C PHE A 46 4.54 -10.54 13.28
N PHE A 47 5.25 -11.02 14.30
CA PHE A 47 6.03 -10.16 15.20
C PHE A 47 7.43 -9.81 14.70
N ARG A 48 7.96 -10.58 13.76
CA ARG A 48 9.31 -10.40 13.20
C ARG A 48 9.27 -10.58 11.68
N PRO A 49 8.59 -9.64 10.97
CA PRO A 49 8.54 -9.73 9.51
C PRO A 49 9.93 -9.51 8.93
N GLU A 50 10.27 -10.30 7.92
CA GLU A 50 11.53 -10.22 7.17
C GLU A 50 11.23 -9.89 5.70
N LEU A 51 12.18 -9.27 5.00
CA LEU A 51 11.99 -8.92 3.59
C LEU A 51 11.71 -10.15 2.72
N ASP A 52 12.31 -11.29 3.06
CA ASP A 52 12.12 -12.56 2.34
C ASP A 52 10.69 -13.14 2.49
N SER A 53 9.91 -12.61 3.45
CA SER A 53 8.51 -12.97 3.63
C SER A 53 7.53 -12.16 2.78
N LEU A 54 8.01 -11.18 2.02
CA LEU A 54 7.18 -10.42 1.09
C LEU A 54 6.69 -11.30 -0.06
N HIS A 55 5.44 -11.10 -0.44
CA HIS A 55 4.88 -11.76 -1.61
C HIS A 55 5.53 -11.27 -2.90
N ASP A 56 5.60 -12.15 -3.90
CA ASP A 56 6.04 -11.75 -5.25
C ASP A 56 5.09 -10.66 -5.79
N PRO A 57 5.62 -9.45 -6.14
CA PRO A 57 4.81 -8.37 -6.67
C PRO A 57 4.07 -8.73 -7.96
N TYR A 58 4.54 -9.72 -8.71
CA TYR A 58 3.85 -10.22 -9.92
C TYR A 58 2.55 -10.98 -9.63
N LEU A 59 2.24 -11.30 -8.38
CA LEU A 59 0.93 -11.80 -7.97
C LEU A 59 -0.15 -10.71 -8.00
N MET A 60 0.25 -9.44 -8.00
CA MET A 60 -0.70 -8.33 -8.15
C MET A 60 -1.30 -8.34 -9.56
N LYS A 61 -2.63 -8.13 -9.62
CA LYS A 61 -3.36 -8.06 -10.89
C LYS A 61 -2.74 -7.00 -11.81
N ASP A 62 -2.53 -7.38 -13.06
CA ASP A 62 -2.01 -6.51 -14.13
C ASP A 62 -0.60 -5.91 -13.90
N MET A 63 0.16 -6.37 -12.89
CA MET A 63 1.52 -5.89 -12.63
C MET A 63 2.41 -5.97 -13.89
N LYS A 64 2.37 -7.09 -14.62
CA LYS A 64 3.14 -7.26 -15.87
C LYS A 64 2.78 -6.21 -16.92
N LYS A 65 1.49 -5.88 -17.07
CA LYS A 65 1.03 -4.84 -18.00
C LYS A 65 1.55 -3.45 -17.59
N ALA A 66 1.47 -3.14 -16.30
CA ALA A 66 1.98 -1.88 -15.77
C ALA A 66 3.48 -1.71 -16.05
N ILE A 67 4.28 -2.74 -15.78
CA ILE A 67 5.72 -2.73 -16.03
C ILE A 67 6.02 -2.55 -17.51
N VAL A 68 5.33 -3.28 -18.39
CA VAL A 68 5.50 -3.14 -19.86
C VAL A 68 5.14 -1.72 -20.30
N ARG A 69 4.03 -1.14 -19.79
CA ARG A 69 3.62 0.22 -20.14
C ARG A 69 4.65 1.25 -19.67
N ILE A 70 5.19 1.11 -18.46
CA ILE A 70 6.22 2.02 -17.94
C ILE A 70 7.52 1.90 -18.77
N ASN A 71 7.97 0.69 -19.06
CA ASN A 71 9.20 0.49 -19.85
C ASN A 71 9.07 1.08 -21.28
N ASN A 72 7.89 1.01 -21.87
CA ASN A 72 7.62 1.58 -23.18
C ASN A 72 7.43 3.12 -23.15
N ALA A 73 7.36 3.72 -21.99
CA ALA A 73 7.20 5.16 -21.81
C ALA A 73 8.55 5.93 -21.79
N LEU A 74 9.66 5.27 -22.09
CA LEU A 74 10.94 5.97 -22.23
C LEU A 74 10.87 6.95 -23.41
N GLY A 75 11.11 8.23 -23.11
CA GLY A 75 10.91 9.32 -24.10
C GLY A 75 9.51 9.95 -24.07
N GLU A 76 8.60 9.43 -23.27
CA GLU A 76 7.33 10.07 -22.97
C GLU A 76 7.44 10.89 -21.68
N LYS A 77 6.55 11.88 -21.53
CA LYS A 77 6.45 12.64 -20.28
C LYS A 77 5.51 11.97 -19.29
N ILE A 78 6.02 11.66 -18.13
CA ILE A 78 5.31 10.90 -17.07
C ILE A 78 5.06 11.79 -15.87
N MET A 79 3.88 11.69 -15.27
CA MET A 79 3.56 12.33 -14.00
C MET A 79 3.38 11.28 -12.92
N ILE A 80 4.07 11.45 -11.78
CA ILE A 80 3.83 10.69 -10.55
C ILE A 80 2.91 11.52 -9.69
N LEU A 81 1.70 10.99 -9.43
CA LEU A 81 0.68 11.64 -8.62
C LEU A 81 0.53 10.87 -7.31
N GLY A 82 0.82 11.51 -6.19
CA GLY A 82 0.68 10.95 -4.86
C GLY A 82 -0.35 11.68 -4.01
N ASP A 83 -0.67 11.12 -2.84
CA ASP A 83 -1.44 11.84 -1.85
C ASP A 83 -0.56 12.83 -1.04
N TYR A 84 -1.19 13.72 -0.31
CA TYR A 84 -0.55 14.79 0.46
C TYR A 84 -0.02 14.37 1.85
N ASP A 85 -0.30 13.16 2.28
CA ASP A 85 0.19 12.66 3.57
C ASP A 85 1.62 12.06 3.48
N VAL A 86 2.08 11.45 4.56
CA VAL A 86 3.45 10.92 4.64
C VAL A 86 3.67 9.77 3.65
N ASP A 87 2.68 8.88 3.48
CA ASP A 87 2.81 7.71 2.61
C ASP A 87 2.79 8.15 1.14
N GLY A 88 1.89 9.08 0.77
CA GLY A 88 1.82 9.66 -0.56
C GLY A 88 3.07 10.44 -0.95
N THR A 89 3.56 11.31 -0.07
CA THR A 89 4.76 12.12 -0.36
C THR A 89 6.03 11.26 -0.42
N THR A 90 6.18 10.27 0.47
CA THR A 90 7.35 9.38 0.46
C THR A 90 7.35 8.45 -0.74
N SER A 91 6.21 7.85 -1.10
CA SER A 91 6.10 6.98 -2.27
C SER A 91 6.33 7.74 -3.59
N THR A 92 5.80 8.96 -3.70
CA THR A 92 6.06 9.86 -4.83
C THR A 92 7.56 10.17 -4.96
N SER A 93 8.20 10.56 -3.86
CA SER A 93 9.64 10.86 -3.83
C SER A 93 10.49 9.66 -4.21
N MET A 94 10.13 8.47 -3.71
CA MET A 94 10.85 7.22 -4.03
C MET A 94 10.76 6.88 -5.51
N LEU A 95 9.57 6.91 -6.11
CA LEU A 95 9.41 6.62 -7.53
C LEU A 95 10.03 7.70 -8.41
N PHE A 96 9.87 8.97 -8.05
CA PHE A 96 10.49 10.08 -8.79
C PHE A 96 12.01 9.91 -8.83
N THR A 97 12.65 9.64 -7.69
CA THR A 97 14.08 9.41 -7.60
C THR A 97 14.51 8.19 -8.42
N TYR A 98 13.78 7.08 -8.30
CA TYR A 98 14.06 5.85 -9.04
C TYR A 98 14.04 6.05 -10.56
N PHE A 99 13.01 6.71 -11.08
CA PHE A 99 12.87 6.93 -12.52
C PHE A 99 13.79 8.06 -13.05
N SER A 100 14.07 9.09 -12.24
CA SER A 100 15.02 10.15 -12.61
C SER A 100 16.41 9.58 -12.90
N HIS A 101 16.88 8.63 -12.10
CA HIS A 101 18.15 7.96 -12.34
C HIS A 101 18.16 7.06 -13.59
N ARG A 102 17.04 6.89 -14.27
CA ARG A 102 16.84 6.11 -15.49
C ARG A 102 16.49 6.95 -16.71
N ASN A 103 16.68 8.25 -16.59
CA ASN A 103 16.46 9.24 -17.68
C ASN A 103 15.02 9.28 -18.23
N TYR A 104 14.02 9.03 -17.36
CA TYR A 104 12.63 9.33 -17.71
C TYR A 104 12.37 10.83 -17.59
N ASP A 105 11.54 11.39 -18.47
CA ASP A 105 11.03 12.76 -18.36
C ASP A 105 9.86 12.80 -17.37
N LEU A 106 10.10 13.41 -16.20
CA LEU A 106 9.23 13.28 -15.04
C LEU A 106 8.72 14.62 -14.51
N LEU A 107 7.45 14.64 -14.19
CA LEU A 107 6.85 15.60 -13.27
C LEU A 107 6.24 14.85 -12.07
N TYR A 108 5.98 15.57 -11.01
CA TYR A 108 5.19 15.05 -9.89
C TYR A 108 4.03 16.00 -9.58
N TYR A 109 3.00 15.46 -8.96
CA TYR A 109 1.85 16.21 -8.49
C TYR A 109 1.42 15.69 -7.13
N ILE A 110 1.27 16.61 -6.17
CA ILE A 110 0.69 16.35 -4.85
C ILE A 110 -0.49 17.30 -4.71
N PRO A 111 -1.73 16.78 -4.55
CA PRO A 111 -2.92 17.63 -4.45
C PRO A 111 -2.92 18.48 -3.17
N ASP A 112 -3.53 19.66 -3.25
CA ASP A 112 -3.75 20.50 -2.08
C ASP A 112 -4.89 19.91 -1.23
N ARG A 113 -4.58 19.52 0.02
CA ARG A 113 -5.52 18.90 0.95
C ARG A 113 -6.84 19.66 1.11
N TYR A 114 -6.79 20.98 1.08
CA TYR A 114 -7.93 21.84 1.38
C TYR A 114 -8.72 22.23 0.14
N LYS A 115 -8.08 22.32 -1.00
CA LYS A 115 -8.70 22.75 -2.26
C LYS A 115 -9.20 21.57 -3.09
N GLU A 116 -8.41 20.51 -3.16
CA GLU A 116 -8.64 19.39 -4.05
C GLU A 116 -9.16 18.14 -3.30
N GLY A 117 -8.73 17.94 -2.05
CA GLY A 117 -9.09 16.77 -1.27
C GLY A 117 -8.21 15.56 -1.56
N TYR A 118 -8.70 14.36 -1.25
CA TYR A 118 -7.98 13.10 -1.35
C TYR A 118 -8.08 12.50 -2.75
N GLY A 119 -6.96 11.99 -3.23
CA GLY A 119 -6.91 11.19 -4.45
C GLY A 119 -6.70 12.00 -5.72
N VAL A 120 -7.15 11.46 -6.85
CA VAL A 120 -7.01 12.10 -8.16
C VAL A 120 -8.06 13.20 -8.32
N SER A 121 -7.63 14.45 -8.43
CA SER A 121 -8.48 15.63 -8.63
C SER A 121 -8.64 15.99 -10.11
N LEU A 122 -9.66 16.78 -10.44
CA LEU A 122 -9.80 17.34 -11.79
C LEU A 122 -8.64 18.30 -12.11
N GLU A 123 -8.18 19.03 -11.12
CA GLU A 123 -7.04 19.95 -11.23
C GLU A 123 -5.76 19.19 -11.58
N SER A 124 -5.55 17.99 -11.00
CA SER A 124 -4.40 17.14 -11.34
C SER A 124 -4.45 16.62 -12.78
N ILE A 125 -5.64 16.33 -13.30
CA ILE A 125 -5.84 15.90 -14.69
C ILE A 125 -5.64 17.07 -15.65
N ASP A 126 -6.16 18.26 -15.34
CA ASP A 126 -5.93 19.46 -16.14
C ASP A 126 -4.44 19.83 -16.16
N TYR A 127 -3.76 19.76 -15.02
CA TYR A 127 -2.32 19.92 -14.93
C TYR A 127 -1.56 18.93 -15.84
N ALA A 128 -1.96 17.66 -15.82
CA ALA A 128 -1.35 16.64 -16.68
C ALA A 128 -1.54 16.97 -18.17
N LYS A 129 -2.73 17.42 -18.56
CA LYS A 129 -3.05 17.82 -19.94
C LYS A 129 -2.23 19.04 -20.37
N ASP A 130 -2.16 20.08 -19.54
CA ASP A 130 -1.43 21.33 -19.85
C ASP A 130 0.08 21.10 -19.98
N ASN A 131 0.60 20.08 -19.29
CA ASN A 131 2.01 19.68 -19.37
C ASN A 131 2.31 18.59 -20.39
N ASN A 132 1.33 18.17 -21.22
CA ASN A 132 1.47 17.12 -22.23
C ASN A 132 1.92 15.77 -21.63
N ILE A 133 1.38 15.40 -20.46
CA ILE A 133 1.65 14.12 -19.83
C ILE A 133 0.95 13.01 -20.59
N SER A 134 1.68 11.94 -20.92
CA SER A 134 1.15 10.77 -21.63
C SER A 134 0.90 9.56 -20.72
N LEU A 135 1.51 9.57 -19.52
CA LEU A 135 1.32 8.53 -18.51
C LEU A 135 1.27 9.13 -17.11
N ILE A 136 0.23 8.79 -16.36
CA ILE A 136 0.13 9.11 -14.94
C ILE A 136 0.32 7.83 -14.14
N ILE A 137 1.22 7.87 -13.15
CA ILE A 137 1.42 6.81 -12.17
C ILE A 137 0.92 7.32 -10.83
N THR A 138 -0.19 6.77 -10.35
CA THR A 138 -0.74 7.15 -9.05
C THR A 138 -0.17 6.27 -7.95
N VAL A 139 0.15 6.88 -6.82
CA VAL A 139 0.65 6.20 -5.61
C VAL A 139 -0.14 6.67 -4.40
N ASP A 140 -0.42 5.72 -3.51
CA ASP A 140 -1.18 5.97 -2.27
C ASP A 140 -2.54 6.63 -2.50
N CYS A 141 -3.14 6.37 -3.64
CA CYS A 141 -4.49 6.78 -3.98
C CYS A 141 -5.40 5.55 -4.05
N GLY A 142 -6.63 5.67 -3.57
CA GLY A 142 -7.61 4.59 -3.69
C GLY A 142 -7.91 4.28 -5.17
N ILE A 143 -8.02 2.99 -5.52
CA ILE A 143 -8.30 2.55 -6.91
C ILE A 143 -9.63 3.05 -7.46
N LYS A 144 -10.48 3.60 -6.61
CA LYS A 144 -11.78 4.19 -6.95
C LYS A 144 -11.81 5.71 -6.70
N ALA A 145 -10.64 6.34 -6.49
CA ALA A 145 -10.55 7.76 -6.30
C ALA A 145 -10.91 8.53 -7.59
#